data_1df207147082dcd14cf7bbb25406d986
#
_entry.id   1df207147082dcd14cf7bbb25406d986
#
_cell.length_a   1.000
_cell.length_b   1.000
_cell.length_c   1.000
_cell.angle_alpha   90.00
_cell.angle_beta   90.00
_cell.angle_gamma   90.00
#
_symmetry.space_group_name_H-M   'P 1'
#
loop_
_entity.id
_entity.type
_entity.pdbx_description
1 polymer ?
#
loop_
_entity_poly.entity_id
_entity_poly.type
_entity_poly.pdbx_seq_one_letter_code
_entity_poly.pdbx_strand_id
1 'polypeptide(L)'
;PFYVIDGIPGADINAVAPDDIASMDILKDASATAIYGNRASNGVIMVTTKRGKKGKLQAAYNGYVGFENVSSSLDLMDAAQLRAYAQKNSFTPNANDDKGADTDWMKAIQKESALSHNHNISFSGGTDKSMYSASLNYLKKDGIILQSDLERVVGRLSVEHHALNDKVTFGLNVMSSNSKASNVPLQNMVFQQAVKFNPMSPVYNANGTYFENFNNPGYFNPVSIIKNAVDDTKYGSLQGNFTVEAKLPFNLTYNVNLAYQRGTWLHGEYYNSYYSQNYSTGNFYTNGDPGGGRSLRNFFSNGLAYRGYYQSSSKTLESFLTWGKKMGVHNIKAVLGYSWQKNTNNDGLQASQTNFVNDYTGYNNLGLGNYQTVNGFAVDYGGAVYEETNFISDFFRLNYDYKERILVQASVRRDGSSVFGKNKEWGYFPAASIAWRISEEDFIKNISFINDLKLRLSYGETGNAFGLGAYNAQRLYNKSGTYYNNGVFAASFRSTQGSNPDLQWEVTATKNLGLDYGLLKEKITGSIDLYEKTTTNMVFPFSVAQSIDPSGFLW
;
A
#
# COMPACT_ATOMS: atom_id res chain seq x y z
N PRO A 1 -5.58 4.88 -5.44
CA PRO A 1 -6.47 5.83 -4.75
C PRO A 1 -5.91 6.21 -3.38
N PHE A 2 -6.26 7.39 -2.91
CA PHE A 2 -5.91 7.89 -1.59
C PHE A 2 -7.04 7.60 -0.60
N TYR A 3 -6.75 6.90 0.48
CA TYR A 3 -7.76 6.57 1.49
C TYR A 3 -7.81 7.63 2.57
N VAL A 4 -9.03 7.98 3.00
CA VAL A 4 -9.30 8.77 4.19
C VAL A 4 -10.23 7.97 5.08
N ILE A 5 -9.75 7.48 6.21
CA ILE A 5 -10.51 6.60 7.11
C ILE A 5 -10.83 7.38 8.39
N ASP A 6 -12.12 7.61 8.66
CA ASP A 6 -12.61 8.39 9.80
C ASP A 6 -11.93 9.77 9.95
N GLY A 7 -11.52 10.38 8.83
CA GLY A 7 -10.81 11.66 8.82
C GLY A 7 -9.28 11.54 8.96
N ILE A 8 -8.71 10.33 8.94
CA ILE A 8 -7.25 10.11 8.92
C ILE A 8 -6.78 10.04 7.45
N PRO A 9 -6.06 11.05 6.93
CA PRO A 9 -5.63 11.06 5.53
C PRO A 9 -4.46 10.10 5.31
N GLY A 10 -4.52 9.30 4.24
CA GLY A 10 -3.48 8.32 3.89
C GLY A 10 -3.47 7.07 4.79
N ALA A 11 -4.59 6.80 5.47
CA ALA A 11 -4.73 5.64 6.33
C ALA A 11 -4.66 4.32 5.55
N ASP A 12 -4.08 3.30 6.18
CA ASP A 12 -3.99 1.96 5.60
C ASP A 12 -5.35 1.24 5.73
N ILE A 13 -5.98 0.94 4.60
CA ILE A 13 -7.25 0.20 4.57
C ILE A 13 -7.13 -1.22 5.15
N ASN A 14 -5.95 -1.83 5.07
CA ASN A 14 -5.72 -3.16 5.64
C ASN A 14 -5.72 -3.16 7.18
N ALA A 15 -5.62 -1.99 7.80
CA ALA A 15 -5.76 -1.84 9.25
C ALA A 15 -7.22 -1.77 9.71
N VAL A 16 -8.19 -1.85 8.80
CA VAL A 16 -9.63 -1.84 9.11
C VAL A 16 -10.21 -3.22 8.83
N ALA A 17 -10.93 -3.78 9.79
CA ALA A 17 -11.71 -4.98 9.53
C ALA A 17 -12.90 -4.64 8.62
N PRO A 18 -13.18 -5.43 7.56
CA PRO A 18 -14.33 -5.18 6.68
C PRO A 18 -15.66 -5.06 7.43
N ASP A 19 -15.83 -5.86 8.49
CA ASP A 19 -16.99 -5.83 9.37
C ASP A 19 -17.21 -4.50 10.11
N ASP A 20 -16.17 -3.68 10.24
CA ASP A 20 -16.24 -2.38 10.91
C ASP A 20 -16.58 -1.23 9.95
N ILE A 21 -16.60 -1.46 8.64
CA ILE A 21 -16.92 -0.43 7.65
C ILE A 21 -18.43 -0.19 7.64
N ALA A 22 -18.82 1.08 7.73
CA ALA A 22 -20.21 1.53 7.60
C ALA A 22 -20.52 2.01 6.19
N SER A 23 -19.64 2.79 5.56
CA SER A 23 -19.76 3.25 4.18
C SER A 23 -18.41 3.49 3.53
N MET A 24 -18.39 3.43 2.19
CA MET A 24 -17.26 3.82 1.35
C MET A 24 -17.78 4.75 0.25
N ASP A 25 -17.23 5.97 0.20
CA ASP A 25 -17.59 6.97 -0.78
C ASP A 25 -16.38 7.30 -1.66
N ILE A 26 -16.58 7.32 -2.99
CA ILE A 26 -15.50 7.55 -3.96
C ILE A 26 -15.65 8.94 -4.55
N LEU A 27 -14.67 9.82 -4.28
CA LEU A 27 -14.58 11.15 -4.86
C LEU A 27 -13.72 11.08 -6.13
N LYS A 28 -14.34 11.33 -7.28
CA LYS A 28 -13.69 11.25 -8.61
C LYS A 28 -13.45 12.63 -9.21
N ASP A 29 -14.29 13.61 -8.89
CA ASP A 29 -14.27 14.94 -9.50
C ASP A 29 -13.20 15.83 -8.86
N ALA A 30 -12.48 16.60 -9.68
CA ALA A 30 -11.44 17.52 -9.21
C ALA A 30 -11.98 18.55 -8.20
N SER A 31 -13.21 19.03 -8.38
CA SER A 31 -13.84 19.97 -7.43
C SER A 31 -14.15 19.34 -6.07
N ALA A 32 -14.51 18.04 -6.04
CA ALA A 32 -14.74 17.30 -4.80
C ALA A 32 -13.43 16.97 -4.10
N THR A 33 -12.40 16.61 -4.87
CA THR A 33 -11.08 16.20 -4.37
C THR A 33 -10.18 17.37 -3.99
N ALA A 34 -10.50 18.60 -4.40
CA ALA A 34 -9.69 19.80 -4.18
C ALA A 34 -9.32 20.07 -2.70
N ILE A 35 -10.15 19.64 -1.74
CA ILE A 35 -9.82 19.77 -0.30
C ILE A 35 -8.69 18.84 0.14
N TYR A 36 -8.42 17.75 -0.59
CA TYR A 36 -7.35 16.80 -0.27
C TYR A 36 -6.05 17.11 -1.04
N GLY A 37 -6.09 18.10 -1.98
CA GLY A 37 -4.94 18.61 -2.72
C GLY A 37 -4.21 17.55 -3.54
N ASN A 38 -2.88 17.60 -3.51
CA ASN A 38 -1.99 16.71 -4.25
C ASN A 38 -2.20 15.21 -3.99
N ARG A 39 -2.72 14.85 -2.82
CA ARG A 39 -3.03 13.46 -2.45
C ARG A 39 -4.19 12.88 -3.25
N ALA A 40 -5.01 13.74 -3.83
CA ALA A 40 -6.27 13.38 -4.49
C ALA A 40 -6.17 13.27 -6.02
N SER A 41 -4.98 13.44 -6.62
CA SER A 41 -4.77 13.39 -8.07
C SER A 41 -5.31 12.11 -8.73
N ASN A 42 -5.28 10.98 -7.99
CA ASN A 42 -5.79 9.67 -8.42
C ASN A 42 -7.14 9.28 -7.77
N GLY A 43 -7.92 10.29 -7.29
CA GLY A 43 -9.17 10.10 -6.58
C GLY A 43 -9.00 9.75 -5.10
N VAL A 44 -10.06 9.97 -4.32
CA VAL A 44 -10.12 9.73 -2.88
C VAL A 44 -11.20 8.70 -2.57
N ILE A 45 -10.87 7.73 -1.72
CA ILE A 45 -11.84 6.81 -1.14
C ILE A 45 -12.00 7.17 0.34
N MET A 46 -13.18 7.69 0.67
CA MET A 46 -13.56 7.97 2.05
C MET A 46 -14.18 6.73 2.67
N VAL A 47 -13.59 6.27 3.77
CA VAL A 47 -14.10 5.12 4.53
C VAL A 47 -14.60 5.64 5.87
N THR A 48 -15.86 5.39 6.14
CA THR A 48 -16.47 5.67 7.45
C THR A 48 -16.69 4.36 8.18
N THR A 49 -16.17 4.27 9.39
CA THR A 49 -16.37 3.07 10.22
C THR A 49 -17.64 3.18 11.06
N LYS A 50 -18.13 2.05 11.57
CA LYS A 50 -19.30 1.97 12.45
C LYS A 50 -19.05 2.74 13.73
N ARG A 51 -19.90 3.70 14.05
CA ARG A 51 -19.82 4.53 15.25
C ARG A 51 -20.80 4.07 16.34
N GLY A 52 -20.53 4.47 17.56
CA GLY A 52 -21.47 4.30 18.66
C GLY A 52 -22.81 5.01 18.38
N LYS A 53 -23.88 4.45 18.88
CA LYS A 53 -25.21 5.05 18.82
C LYS A 53 -25.75 5.23 20.24
N LYS A 54 -26.61 6.25 20.45
CA LYS A 54 -27.35 6.40 21.68
C LYS A 54 -28.15 5.12 21.99
N GLY A 55 -28.08 4.66 23.22
CA GLY A 55 -28.81 3.50 23.69
C GLY A 55 -27.99 2.60 24.62
N LYS A 56 -28.60 1.50 25.02
CA LYS A 56 -27.93 0.48 25.85
C LYS A 56 -26.75 -0.13 25.09
N LEU A 57 -25.80 -0.65 25.85
CA LEU A 57 -24.69 -1.42 25.30
C LEU A 57 -25.24 -2.57 24.43
N GLN A 58 -24.78 -2.61 23.20
CA GLN A 58 -25.01 -3.69 22.24
C GLN A 58 -23.70 -4.40 21.98
N ALA A 59 -23.74 -5.73 22.01
CA ALA A 59 -22.65 -6.59 21.60
C ALA A 59 -23.06 -7.32 20.32
N ALA A 60 -22.17 -7.42 19.36
CA ALA A 60 -22.38 -8.19 18.14
C ALA A 60 -21.15 -9.07 17.84
N TYR A 61 -21.42 -10.26 17.34
CA TYR A 61 -20.40 -11.17 16.85
C TYR A 61 -20.71 -11.52 15.40
N ASN A 62 -19.70 -11.42 14.55
CA ASN A 62 -19.72 -11.88 13.16
C ASN A 62 -18.53 -12.81 12.94
N GLY A 63 -18.75 -13.90 12.22
CA GLY A 63 -17.67 -14.80 11.87
C GLY A 63 -18.00 -15.64 10.66
N TYR A 64 -16.94 -16.10 10.00
CA TYR A 64 -17.07 -17.08 8.92
C TYR A 64 -15.90 -18.07 8.94
N VAL A 65 -16.14 -19.21 8.33
CA VAL A 65 -15.12 -20.21 7.99
C VAL A 65 -15.22 -20.45 6.49
N GLY A 66 -14.10 -20.46 5.82
CA GLY A 66 -14.00 -20.65 4.36
C GLY A 66 -12.93 -21.68 4.02
N PHE A 67 -13.14 -22.39 2.93
CA PHE A 67 -12.19 -23.33 2.35
C PHE A 67 -11.82 -22.83 0.95
N GLU A 68 -10.54 -22.68 0.68
CA GLU A 68 -10.02 -22.24 -0.60
C GLU A 68 -9.32 -23.41 -1.30
N ASN A 69 -9.66 -23.61 -2.57
CA ASN A 69 -9.06 -24.63 -3.43
C ASN A 69 -8.62 -23.98 -4.74
N VAL A 70 -7.67 -24.60 -5.41
CA VAL A 70 -7.25 -24.17 -6.76
C VAL A 70 -8.35 -24.44 -7.75
N SER A 71 -8.84 -23.42 -8.46
CA SER A 71 -9.92 -23.53 -9.43
C SER A 71 -9.45 -23.96 -10.83
N SER A 72 -8.19 -23.68 -11.17
CA SER A 72 -7.57 -24.07 -12.44
C SER A 72 -6.06 -24.23 -12.28
N SER A 73 -5.48 -25.18 -12.96
CA SER A 73 -4.04 -25.40 -13.03
C SER A 73 -3.58 -25.33 -14.48
N LEU A 74 -2.26 -25.20 -14.68
CA LEU A 74 -1.67 -25.36 -15.99
C LEU A 74 -1.79 -26.82 -16.44
N ASP A 75 -2.15 -27.01 -17.70
CA ASP A 75 -2.15 -28.35 -18.33
C ASP A 75 -0.73 -28.71 -18.74
N LEU A 76 -0.04 -29.41 -17.87
CA LEU A 76 1.32 -29.90 -18.07
C LEU A 76 1.31 -31.37 -18.46
N MET A 77 2.34 -31.82 -19.18
CA MET A 77 2.49 -33.23 -19.53
C MET A 77 2.67 -34.05 -18.26
N ASP A 78 1.92 -35.15 -18.15
CA ASP A 78 2.18 -36.21 -17.18
C ASP A 78 3.36 -37.09 -17.63
N ALA A 79 3.78 -38.05 -16.79
CA ALA A 79 4.91 -38.93 -17.09
C ALA A 79 4.67 -39.78 -18.34
N ALA A 80 3.46 -40.28 -18.58
CA ALA A 80 3.10 -41.09 -19.73
C ALA A 80 3.16 -40.28 -21.04
N GLN A 81 2.58 -39.06 -21.00
CA GLN A 81 2.62 -38.13 -22.12
C GLN A 81 4.05 -37.71 -22.48
N LEU A 82 4.89 -37.43 -21.46
CA LEU A 82 6.29 -37.08 -21.69
C LEU A 82 7.08 -38.23 -22.29
N ARG A 83 6.87 -39.48 -21.85
CA ARG A 83 7.49 -40.67 -22.47
C ARG A 83 7.03 -40.85 -23.91
N ALA A 84 5.74 -40.72 -24.18
CA ALA A 84 5.20 -40.80 -25.54
C ALA A 84 5.75 -39.68 -26.44
N TYR A 85 5.85 -38.46 -25.93
CA TYR A 85 6.49 -37.34 -26.63
C TYR A 85 7.97 -37.59 -26.95
N ALA A 86 8.71 -38.13 -25.98
CA ALA A 86 10.12 -38.52 -26.13
C ALA A 86 10.29 -39.58 -27.24
N GLN A 87 9.48 -40.64 -27.23
CA GLN A 87 9.49 -41.68 -28.24
C GLN A 87 9.17 -41.13 -29.64
N LYS A 88 8.13 -40.31 -29.75
CA LYS A 88 7.72 -39.67 -31.01
C LYS A 88 8.81 -38.79 -31.61
N ASN A 89 9.57 -38.09 -30.78
CA ASN A 89 10.61 -37.14 -31.20
C ASN A 89 12.01 -37.71 -31.14
N SER A 90 12.15 -39.02 -30.95
CA SER A 90 13.41 -39.77 -30.97
C SER A 90 14.46 -39.22 -29.98
N PHE A 91 14.03 -38.78 -28.81
CA PHE A 91 14.96 -38.50 -27.72
C PHE A 91 14.73 -39.45 -26.53
N THR A 92 15.79 -39.74 -25.81
CA THR A 92 15.72 -40.60 -24.61
C THR A 92 15.71 -39.70 -23.38
N PRO A 93 14.67 -39.78 -22.51
CA PRO A 93 14.68 -39.08 -21.23
C PRO A 93 15.93 -39.43 -20.42
N ASN A 94 16.45 -38.47 -19.68
CA ASN A 94 17.60 -38.70 -18.83
C ASN A 94 17.25 -39.74 -17.75
N ALA A 95 17.98 -40.85 -17.70
CA ALA A 95 17.78 -41.92 -16.71
C ALA A 95 17.94 -41.44 -15.25
N ASN A 96 18.62 -40.30 -15.03
CA ASN A 96 18.69 -39.68 -13.71
C ASN A 96 17.38 -39.01 -13.30
N ASP A 97 16.53 -38.63 -14.25
CA ASP A 97 15.24 -38.00 -14.01
C ASP A 97 14.08 -39.00 -14.08
N ASP A 98 14.16 -40.03 -14.92
CA ASP A 98 13.12 -41.06 -14.98
C ASP A 98 13.32 -42.10 -13.87
N LYS A 99 12.58 -41.94 -12.79
CA LYS A 99 12.52 -42.84 -11.64
C LYS A 99 11.24 -43.65 -11.58
N GLY A 100 10.48 -43.68 -12.67
CA GLY A 100 9.19 -44.38 -12.73
C GLY A 100 8.03 -43.68 -12.02
N ALA A 101 8.22 -42.47 -11.54
CA ALA A 101 7.16 -41.70 -10.92
C ALA A 101 6.22 -41.08 -11.95
N ASP A 102 5.08 -40.57 -11.45
CA ASP A 102 4.16 -39.70 -12.16
C ASP A 102 3.73 -38.58 -11.20
N THR A 103 4.52 -37.50 -11.20
CA THR A 103 4.38 -36.41 -10.24
C THR A 103 3.78 -35.18 -10.91
N ASP A 104 2.61 -34.77 -10.47
CA ASP A 104 2.06 -33.44 -10.72
C ASP A 104 2.73 -32.43 -9.79
N TRP A 105 3.77 -31.75 -10.29
CA TRP A 105 4.57 -30.82 -9.51
C TRP A 105 3.81 -29.56 -9.09
N MET A 106 2.83 -29.13 -9.89
CA MET A 106 1.97 -28.01 -9.51
C MET A 106 1.09 -28.37 -8.31
N LYS A 107 0.56 -29.61 -8.28
CA LYS A 107 -0.20 -30.12 -7.15
C LYS A 107 0.70 -30.41 -5.95
N ALA A 108 1.93 -30.88 -6.16
CA ALA A 108 2.87 -31.20 -5.09
C ALA A 108 3.26 -29.98 -4.22
N ILE A 109 3.25 -28.77 -4.76
CA ILE A 109 3.51 -27.53 -4.02
C ILE A 109 2.27 -26.94 -3.36
N GLN A 110 1.09 -27.55 -3.53
CA GLN A 110 -0.21 -27.05 -3.04
C GLN A 110 -0.68 -27.83 -1.82
N LYS A 111 -1.53 -27.18 -1.02
CA LYS A 111 -2.37 -27.84 -0.02
C LYS A 111 -3.64 -28.34 -0.71
N GLU A 112 -4.18 -29.46 -0.26
CA GLU A 112 -5.46 -29.97 -0.78
C GLU A 112 -6.62 -28.99 -0.53
N SER A 113 -6.59 -28.33 0.61
CA SER A 113 -7.55 -27.30 0.98
C SER A 113 -6.90 -26.31 1.94
N ALA A 114 -7.13 -25.03 1.73
CA ALA A 114 -6.66 -23.97 2.60
C ALA A 114 -7.82 -23.44 3.45
N LEU A 115 -7.66 -23.49 4.78
CA LEU A 115 -8.67 -23.05 5.75
C LEU A 115 -8.51 -21.57 6.03
N SER A 116 -9.63 -20.84 5.98
CA SER A 116 -9.70 -19.44 6.42
C SER A 116 -10.81 -19.28 7.44
N HIS A 117 -10.57 -18.55 8.51
CA HIS A 117 -11.61 -18.16 9.45
C HIS A 117 -11.43 -16.73 9.95
N ASN A 118 -12.55 -16.07 10.18
CA ASN A 118 -12.61 -14.70 10.69
C ASN A 118 -13.59 -14.62 11.85
N HIS A 119 -13.21 -13.87 12.88
CA HIS A 119 -14.03 -13.63 14.06
C HIS A 119 -13.98 -12.14 14.39
N ASN A 120 -15.12 -11.49 14.46
CA ASN A 120 -15.25 -10.09 14.82
C ASN A 120 -16.23 -9.92 15.98
N ILE A 121 -15.77 -9.35 17.08
CA ILE A 121 -16.60 -8.98 18.21
C ILE A 121 -16.62 -7.46 18.28
N SER A 122 -17.82 -6.88 18.38
CA SER A 122 -17.98 -5.44 18.50
C SER A 122 -18.96 -5.07 19.60
N PHE A 123 -18.66 -3.94 20.24
CA PHE A 123 -19.47 -3.33 21.29
C PHE A 123 -19.77 -1.89 20.91
N SER A 124 -21.02 -1.46 21.08
CA SER A 124 -21.40 -0.07 20.85
C SER A 124 -22.50 0.36 21.81
N GLY A 125 -22.53 1.63 22.17
CA GLY A 125 -23.53 2.19 23.06
C GLY A 125 -23.29 3.67 23.29
N GLY A 126 -24.09 4.25 24.15
CA GLY A 126 -23.91 5.66 24.55
C GLY A 126 -25.12 6.31 25.14
N THR A 127 -24.89 7.54 25.56
CA THR A 127 -25.89 8.48 26.06
C THR A 127 -26.08 9.61 25.04
N ASP A 128 -26.90 10.61 25.37
CA ASP A 128 -27.03 11.84 24.54
C ASP A 128 -25.72 12.62 24.42
N LYS A 129 -24.80 12.47 25.40
CA LYS A 129 -23.55 13.22 25.44
C LYS A 129 -22.33 12.43 25.04
N SER A 130 -22.34 11.12 25.16
CA SER A 130 -21.17 10.29 24.91
C SER A 130 -21.57 9.03 24.17
N MET A 131 -20.96 8.79 23.03
CA MET A 131 -21.15 7.58 22.23
C MET A 131 -19.81 6.88 22.06
N TYR A 132 -19.81 5.55 22.09
CA TYR A 132 -18.59 4.76 21.92
C TYR A 132 -18.84 3.50 21.10
N SER A 133 -17.83 3.07 20.41
CA SER A 133 -17.75 1.74 19.79
C SER A 133 -16.35 1.18 19.92
N ALA A 134 -16.26 -0.13 20.14
CA ALA A 134 -15.01 -0.87 20.16
C ALA A 134 -15.19 -2.17 19.40
N SER A 135 -14.17 -2.64 18.71
CA SER A 135 -14.16 -3.93 18.03
C SER A 135 -12.81 -4.63 18.15
N LEU A 136 -12.85 -5.95 18.07
CA LEU A 136 -11.69 -6.81 17.96
C LEU A 136 -11.95 -7.83 16.86
N ASN A 137 -11.11 -7.85 15.84
CA ASN A 137 -11.17 -8.78 14.74
C ASN A 137 -9.94 -9.69 14.73
N TYR A 138 -10.15 -10.98 14.55
CA TYR A 138 -9.12 -11.97 14.31
C TYR A 138 -9.37 -12.67 12.99
N LEU A 139 -8.38 -12.66 12.11
CA LEU A 139 -8.39 -13.35 10.83
C LEU A 139 -7.20 -14.32 10.80
N LYS A 140 -7.46 -15.58 10.47
CA LYS A 140 -6.44 -16.52 10.02
C LYS A 140 -6.81 -17.03 8.64
N LYS A 141 -5.86 -16.99 7.73
CA LYS A 141 -6.02 -17.43 6.36
C LYS A 141 -4.82 -18.28 5.96
N ASP A 142 -5.04 -19.56 5.74
CA ASP A 142 -4.06 -20.41 5.10
C ASP A 142 -4.00 -20.09 3.59
N GLY A 143 -2.79 -20.03 3.03
CA GLY A 143 -2.64 -19.94 1.57
C GLY A 143 -2.68 -21.33 0.93
N ILE A 144 -3.02 -21.38 -0.35
CA ILE A 144 -3.10 -22.63 -1.12
C ILE A 144 -1.74 -23.27 -1.42
N ILE A 145 -0.65 -22.53 -1.36
CA ILE A 145 0.71 -23.06 -1.50
C ILE A 145 1.23 -23.49 -0.14
N LEU A 146 2.06 -24.53 -0.12
CA LEU A 146 2.71 -25.01 1.10
C LEU A 146 3.44 -23.87 1.84
N GLN A 147 3.41 -23.88 3.18
CA GLN A 147 4.05 -22.91 4.07
C GLN A 147 3.60 -21.44 3.89
N SER A 148 2.48 -21.19 3.25
CA SER A 148 1.91 -19.85 3.20
C SER A 148 0.72 -19.72 4.12
N ASP A 149 0.70 -18.65 4.92
CA ASP A 149 -0.42 -18.26 5.78
C ASP A 149 -0.39 -16.76 6.12
N LEU A 150 -1.52 -16.27 6.61
CA LEU A 150 -1.68 -14.92 7.14
C LEU A 150 -2.50 -14.99 8.44
N GLU A 151 -1.98 -14.40 9.49
CA GLU A 151 -2.69 -14.15 10.73
C GLU A 151 -2.76 -12.64 10.98
N ARG A 152 -3.94 -12.11 11.34
CA ARG A 152 -4.13 -10.69 11.59
C ARG A 152 -5.07 -10.46 12.76
N VAL A 153 -4.67 -9.55 13.65
CA VAL A 153 -5.51 -9.03 14.74
C VAL A 153 -5.69 -7.54 14.51
N VAL A 154 -6.94 -7.07 14.54
CA VAL A 154 -7.28 -5.65 14.43
C VAL A 154 -8.12 -5.26 15.65
N GLY A 155 -7.68 -4.23 16.37
CA GLY A 155 -8.44 -3.60 17.44
C GLY A 155 -8.83 -2.17 17.06
N ARG A 156 -10.05 -1.76 17.36
CA ARG A 156 -10.56 -0.42 17.09
C ARG A 156 -11.32 0.13 18.29
N LEU A 157 -11.15 1.43 18.52
CA LEU A 157 -11.91 2.22 19.50
C LEU A 157 -12.34 3.54 18.86
N SER A 158 -13.60 3.90 19.01
CA SER A 158 -14.14 5.22 18.62
C SER A 158 -14.98 5.77 19.76
N VAL A 159 -14.72 7.03 20.13
CA VAL A 159 -15.45 7.75 21.17
C VAL A 159 -15.80 9.13 20.64
N GLU A 160 -17.06 9.54 20.85
CA GLU A 160 -17.53 10.88 20.57
C GLU A 160 -18.20 11.45 21.83
N HIS A 161 -17.87 12.69 22.19
CA HIS A 161 -18.39 13.37 23.36
C HIS A 161 -18.85 14.79 23.05
N HIS A 162 -20.10 15.11 23.38
CA HIS A 162 -20.70 16.42 23.26
C HIS A 162 -20.62 17.17 24.60
N ALA A 163 -19.98 18.33 24.58
CA ALA A 163 -19.74 19.17 25.75
C ALA A 163 -20.33 20.58 25.56
N LEU A 164 -20.39 21.34 26.64
CA LEU A 164 -20.83 22.74 26.64
C LEU A 164 -22.20 22.97 25.96
N ASN A 165 -23.20 22.16 26.28
CA ASN A 165 -24.52 22.17 25.67
C ASN A 165 -24.46 22.02 24.13
N ASP A 166 -23.73 20.98 23.66
CA ASP A 166 -23.52 20.64 22.25
C ASP A 166 -22.80 21.70 21.41
N LYS A 167 -22.13 22.65 22.08
CA LYS A 167 -21.28 23.64 21.39
C LYS A 167 -19.92 23.09 21.01
N VAL A 168 -19.42 22.10 21.73
CA VAL A 168 -18.14 21.46 21.44
C VAL A 168 -18.34 19.96 21.35
N THR A 169 -17.83 19.36 20.26
CA THR A 169 -17.78 17.91 20.07
C THR A 169 -16.34 17.46 20.01
N PHE A 170 -15.98 16.50 20.82
CA PHE A 170 -14.69 15.81 20.81
C PHE A 170 -14.86 14.44 20.18
N GLY A 171 -13.98 14.08 19.27
CA GLY A 171 -13.90 12.75 18.68
C GLY A 171 -12.52 12.14 18.88
N LEU A 172 -12.46 10.86 19.20
CA LEU A 172 -11.25 10.06 19.27
C LEU A 172 -11.47 8.75 18.51
N ASN A 173 -10.65 8.49 17.50
CA ASN A 173 -10.60 7.21 16.83
C ASN A 173 -9.19 6.64 16.94
N VAL A 174 -9.07 5.37 17.30
CA VAL A 174 -7.80 4.64 17.36
C VAL A 174 -8.00 3.27 16.75
N MET A 175 -7.10 2.88 15.86
CA MET A 175 -7.05 1.55 15.25
C MET A 175 -5.63 1.00 15.35
N SER A 176 -5.51 -0.27 15.69
CA SER A 176 -4.24 -0.99 15.69
C SER A 176 -4.41 -2.32 14.98
N SER A 177 -3.52 -2.60 14.07
CA SER A 177 -3.47 -3.88 13.34
C SER A 177 -2.09 -4.50 13.49
N ASN A 178 -2.06 -5.79 13.79
CA ASN A 178 -0.84 -6.58 13.77
C ASN A 178 -1.10 -7.80 12.90
N SER A 179 -0.25 -8.02 11.91
CA SER A 179 -0.30 -9.19 11.05
C SER A 179 1.04 -9.90 10.98
N LYS A 180 0.97 -11.21 10.85
CA LYS A 180 2.09 -12.08 10.52
C LYS A 180 1.71 -12.88 9.28
N ALA A 181 2.57 -12.86 8.28
CA ALA A 181 2.43 -13.68 7.07
C ALA A 181 3.67 -14.57 6.94
N SER A 182 3.47 -15.84 6.67
CA SER A 182 4.49 -16.70 6.10
C SER A 182 4.28 -16.74 4.60
N ASN A 183 5.26 -16.27 3.85
CA ASN A 183 5.22 -16.20 2.40
C ASN A 183 5.79 -17.48 1.79
N VAL A 184 5.49 -17.74 0.53
CA VAL A 184 6.17 -18.79 -0.22
C VAL A 184 7.61 -18.35 -0.48
N PRO A 185 8.62 -19.01 0.09
CA PRO A 185 10.00 -18.62 -0.14
C PRO A 185 10.34 -18.72 -1.62
N LEU A 186 11.01 -17.68 -2.16
CA LEU A 186 11.41 -17.65 -3.58
C LEU A 186 10.26 -18.01 -4.54
N GLN A 187 9.09 -17.45 -4.32
CA GLN A 187 7.84 -17.81 -5.01
C GLN A 187 8.00 -17.99 -6.52
N ASN A 188 8.63 -17.04 -7.20
CA ASN A 188 8.83 -17.09 -8.66
C ASN A 188 9.65 -18.32 -9.07
N MET A 189 10.70 -18.66 -8.30
CA MET A 189 11.54 -19.83 -8.57
C MET A 189 10.76 -21.12 -8.32
N VAL A 190 10.02 -21.21 -7.21
CA VAL A 190 9.19 -22.38 -6.89
C VAL A 190 8.21 -22.68 -8.03
N PHE A 191 7.50 -21.67 -8.53
CA PHE A 191 6.59 -21.87 -9.67
C PHE A 191 7.31 -22.23 -10.96
N GLN A 192 8.44 -21.58 -11.27
CA GLN A 192 9.23 -21.96 -12.45
C GLN A 192 9.74 -23.39 -12.37
N GLN A 193 10.18 -23.84 -11.20
CA GLN A 193 10.62 -25.20 -11.00
C GLN A 193 9.45 -26.19 -11.09
N ALA A 194 8.30 -25.88 -10.50
CA ALA A 194 7.12 -26.74 -10.59
C ALA A 194 6.65 -26.96 -12.04
N VAL A 195 6.79 -25.94 -12.90
CA VAL A 195 6.48 -26.05 -14.34
C VAL A 195 7.55 -26.84 -15.12
N LYS A 196 8.81 -26.73 -14.72
CA LYS A 196 9.94 -27.32 -15.46
C LYS A 196 10.32 -28.70 -15.00
N PHE A 197 10.05 -29.05 -13.74
CA PHE A 197 10.54 -30.29 -13.15
C PHE A 197 9.90 -31.50 -13.82
N ASN A 198 10.70 -32.57 -14.00
CA ASN A 198 10.30 -33.76 -14.77
C ASN A 198 9.20 -34.54 -14.03
N PRO A 199 8.03 -34.78 -14.61
CA PRO A 199 6.96 -35.53 -13.97
C PRO A 199 7.33 -37.01 -13.70
N MET A 200 8.37 -37.57 -14.37
CA MET A 200 8.87 -38.92 -14.12
C MET A 200 9.73 -39.01 -12.86
N SER A 201 10.03 -37.90 -12.21
CA SER A 201 10.80 -37.81 -10.96
C SER A 201 9.87 -37.76 -9.75
N PRO A 202 10.18 -38.49 -8.64
CA PRO A 202 9.39 -38.41 -7.41
C PRO A 202 9.73 -37.16 -6.59
N VAL A 203 8.85 -36.77 -5.68
CA VAL A 203 9.15 -35.67 -4.71
C VAL A 203 10.23 -36.12 -3.72
N TYR A 204 10.17 -37.36 -3.27
CA TYR A 204 11.08 -37.93 -2.29
C TYR A 204 11.75 -39.23 -2.81
N ASN A 205 12.97 -39.44 -2.43
CA ASN A 205 13.64 -40.72 -2.56
C ASN A 205 13.05 -41.76 -1.60
N ALA A 206 13.34 -43.06 -1.82
CA ALA A 206 12.87 -44.14 -0.96
C ALA A 206 13.31 -44.01 0.52
N ASN A 207 14.40 -43.31 0.78
CA ASN A 207 14.92 -43.03 2.13
C ASN A 207 14.29 -41.75 2.79
N GLY A 208 13.31 -41.12 2.14
CA GLY A 208 12.62 -39.92 2.64
C GLY A 208 13.36 -38.60 2.39
N THR A 209 14.52 -38.59 1.77
CA THR A 209 15.19 -37.35 1.35
C THR A 209 14.53 -36.79 0.09
N TYR A 210 14.69 -35.50 -0.18
CA TYR A 210 14.19 -34.92 -1.42
C TYR A 210 14.92 -35.48 -2.62
N PHE A 211 14.16 -35.76 -3.69
CA PHE A 211 14.78 -36.15 -4.96
C PHE A 211 15.36 -34.92 -5.65
N GLU A 212 16.61 -34.96 -6.05
CA GLU A 212 17.31 -33.91 -6.78
C GLU A 212 18.15 -34.50 -7.92
N ASN A 213 18.26 -33.75 -9.01
CA ASN A 213 19.20 -34.06 -10.08
C ASN A 213 20.24 -32.93 -10.22
N PHE A 214 21.25 -32.95 -9.37
CA PHE A 214 22.31 -31.93 -9.35
C PHE A 214 23.22 -31.93 -10.59
N ASN A 215 23.09 -32.91 -11.47
CA ASN A 215 23.80 -32.92 -12.77
C ASN A 215 23.18 -31.91 -13.76
N ASN A 216 21.98 -31.43 -13.49
CA ASN A 216 21.30 -30.41 -14.29
C ASN A 216 21.28 -29.07 -13.53
N PRO A 217 22.22 -28.15 -13.84
CA PRO A 217 22.28 -26.86 -13.13
C PRO A 217 20.97 -26.05 -13.28
N GLY A 218 20.46 -25.56 -12.17
CA GLY A 218 19.24 -24.73 -12.18
C GLY A 218 17.93 -25.53 -12.22
N TYR A 219 17.99 -26.82 -11.87
CA TYR A 219 16.86 -27.73 -11.88
C TYR A 219 16.68 -28.36 -10.50
N PHE A 220 15.75 -27.85 -9.71
CA PHE A 220 15.60 -28.18 -8.30
C PHE A 220 14.17 -28.52 -7.93
N ASN A 221 14.02 -29.46 -7.01
CA ASN A 221 12.74 -29.87 -6.47
C ASN A 221 12.00 -28.71 -5.79
N PRO A 222 10.86 -28.24 -6.31
CA PRO A 222 10.15 -27.06 -5.79
C PRO A 222 9.63 -27.28 -4.36
N VAL A 223 9.28 -28.50 -3.98
CA VAL A 223 8.85 -28.82 -2.60
C VAL A 223 10.03 -28.71 -1.65
N SER A 224 11.22 -29.15 -2.07
CA SER A 224 12.44 -29.01 -1.28
C SER A 224 12.81 -27.56 -1.05
N ILE A 225 12.67 -26.69 -2.07
CA ILE A 225 12.90 -25.25 -1.94
C ILE A 225 12.01 -24.68 -0.84
N ILE A 226 10.70 -24.93 -0.90
CA ILE A 226 9.74 -24.43 0.09
C ILE A 226 10.10 -24.90 1.51
N LYS A 227 10.45 -26.20 1.66
CA LYS A 227 10.65 -26.81 2.98
C LYS A 227 11.97 -26.46 3.64
N ASN A 228 12.96 -26.02 2.86
CA ASN A 228 14.29 -25.66 3.34
C ASN A 228 14.52 -24.14 3.42
N ALA A 229 13.48 -23.36 3.27
CA ALA A 229 13.52 -21.91 3.39
C ALA A 229 12.34 -21.37 4.18
N VAL A 230 12.50 -20.18 4.75
CA VAL A 230 11.49 -19.43 5.48
C VAL A 230 11.49 -18.00 4.94
N ASP A 231 10.31 -17.44 4.74
CA ASP A 231 10.08 -16.05 4.38
C ASP A 231 8.90 -15.52 5.21
N ASP A 232 9.21 -14.78 6.26
CA ASP A 232 8.20 -14.26 7.19
C ASP A 232 8.15 -12.73 7.10
N THR A 233 6.94 -12.19 7.07
CA THR A 233 6.68 -10.77 7.20
C THR A 233 5.79 -10.49 8.41
N LYS A 234 6.19 -9.52 9.25
CA LYS A 234 5.36 -9.00 10.34
C LYS A 234 5.09 -7.52 10.07
N TYR A 235 3.83 -7.16 10.07
CA TYR A 235 3.40 -5.79 9.86
C TYR A 235 2.57 -5.32 11.04
N GLY A 236 2.97 -4.18 11.64
CA GLY A 236 2.23 -3.50 12.69
C GLY A 236 1.78 -2.13 12.22
N SER A 237 0.53 -1.76 12.49
CA SER A 237 -0.02 -0.44 12.22
C SER A 237 -0.73 0.09 13.46
N LEU A 238 -0.44 1.34 13.79
CA LEU A 238 -1.19 2.14 14.76
C LEU A 238 -1.59 3.42 14.05
N GLN A 239 -2.87 3.71 14.01
CA GLN A 239 -3.40 4.94 13.45
C GLN A 239 -4.54 5.47 14.30
N GLY A 240 -4.61 6.78 14.42
CA GLY A 240 -5.67 7.43 15.17
C GLY A 240 -5.73 8.91 14.92
N ASN A 241 -6.87 9.48 15.29
CA ASN A 241 -7.06 10.91 15.27
C ASN A 241 -7.87 11.40 16.47
N PHE A 242 -7.60 12.64 16.83
CA PHE A 242 -8.38 13.41 17.78
C PHE A 242 -8.99 14.61 17.05
N THR A 243 -10.29 14.74 17.13
CA THR A 243 -11.05 15.82 16.48
C THR A 243 -11.73 16.71 17.50
N VAL A 244 -11.76 17.99 17.22
CA VAL A 244 -12.53 18.98 17.98
C VAL A 244 -13.38 19.77 16.98
N GLU A 245 -14.69 19.79 17.17
CA GLU A 245 -15.59 20.70 16.50
C GLU A 245 -16.16 21.67 17.52
N ALA A 246 -16.03 22.98 17.26
CA ALA A 246 -16.56 24.05 18.11
C ALA A 246 -17.51 24.96 17.33
N LYS A 247 -18.76 25.02 17.76
CA LYS A 247 -19.78 25.98 17.25
C LYS A 247 -19.57 27.33 17.91
N LEU A 248 -19.17 28.32 17.12
CA LEU A 248 -18.85 29.66 17.55
C LEU A 248 -20.00 30.62 17.23
N PRO A 249 -20.04 31.84 17.83
CA PRO A 249 -20.97 32.89 17.42
C PRO A 249 -20.88 33.19 15.92
N PHE A 250 -21.89 33.88 15.39
CA PHE A 250 -21.97 34.36 14.00
C PHE A 250 -22.00 33.26 12.93
N ASN A 251 -22.55 32.06 13.25
CA ASN A 251 -22.62 30.89 12.36
C ASN A 251 -21.25 30.36 11.93
N LEU A 252 -20.26 30.52 12.78
CA LEU A 252 -18.93 29.95 12.58
C LEU A 252 -18.83 28.56 13.23
N THR A 253 -18.16 27.65 12.57
CA THR A 253 -17.76 26.37 13.15
C THR A 253 -16.25 26.18 12.93
N TYR A 254 -15.53 25.91 14.00
CA TYR A 254 -14.10 25.64 13.95
C TYR A 254 -13.84 24.14 14.18
N ASN A 255 -13.11 23.52 13.27
CA ASN A 255 -12.76 22.11 13.32
C ASN A 255 -11.25 21.96 13.36
N VAL A 256 -10.76 21.07 14.22
CA VAL A 256 -9.37 20.63 14.27
C VAL A 256 -9.33 19.12 14.20
N ASN A 257 -8.43 18.59 13.39
CA ASN A 257 -8.13 17.16 13.29
C ASN A 257 -6.63 16.97 13.48
N LEU A 258 -6.24 16.25 14.53
CA LEU A 258 -4.88 15.82 14.81
C LEU A 258 -4.80 14.33 14.53
N ALA A 259 -4.08 13.93 13.49
CA ALA A 259 -3.93 12.52 13.15
C ALA A 259 -2.48 12.06 13.28
N TYR A 260 -2.32 10.83 13.75
CA TYR A 260 -1.04 10.13 13.85
C TYR A 260 -1.16 8.73 13.28
N GLN A 261 -0.15 8.35 12.50
CA GLN A 261 -0.03 7.01 11.96
C GLN A 261 1.39 6.53 12.15
N ARG A 262 1.54 5.26 12.47
CA ARG A 262 2.83 4.56 12.53
C ARG A 262 2.67 3.17 11.94
N GLY A 263 3.50 2.84 10.97
CA GLY A 263 3.68 1.51 10.43
C GLY A 263 5.02 0.92 10.86
N THR A 264 5.06 -0.37 11.16
CA THR A 264 6.29 -1.13 11.37
C THR A 264 6.28 -2.34 10.47
N TRP A 265 7.39 -2.65 9.86
CA TRP A 265 7.56 -3.78 8.97
C TRP A 265 8.84 -4.53 9.33
N LEU A 266 8.70 -5.82 9.61
CA LEU A 266 9.81 -6.73 9.80
C LEU A 266 9.71 -7.82 8.74
N HIS A 267 10.77 -7.99 7.96
CA HIS A 267 10.92 -9.07 7.02
C HIS A 267 12.11 -9.92 7.43
N GLY A 268 11.90 -11.24 7.49
CA GLY A 268 12.91 -12.21 7.84
C GLY A 268 12.92 -13.37 6.86
N GLU A 269 14.07 -13.62 6.26
CA GLU A 269 14.29 -14.79 5.40
C GLU A 269 15.37 -15.68 6.03
N TYR A 270 15.20 -16.96 5.90
CA TYR A 270 16.22 -17.95 6.27
C TYR A 270 16.24 -19.10 5.28
N TYR A 271 17.39 -19.39 4.78
CA TYR A 271 17.70 -20.54 3.93
C TYR A 271 18.59 -21.46 4.74
N ASN A 272 18.14 -22.66 5.05
CA ASN A 272 18.86 -23.56 5.95
C ASN A 272 20.15 -24.12 5.32
N SER A 273 20.89 -24.93 6.09
CA SER A 273 22.15 -25.54 5.65
C SER A 273 21.96 -26.41 4.42
N TYR A 274 20.89 -27.20 4.34
CA TYR A 274 20.58 -28.01 3.17
C TYR A 274 20.42 -27.16 1.90
N TYR A 275 19.61 -26.11 1.97
CA TYR A 275 19.40 -25.17 0.86
C TYR A 275 20.72 -24.53 0.42
N SER A 276 21.47 -23.99 1.37
CA SER A 276 22.70 -23.25 1.10
C SER A 276 23.80 -24.12 0.49
N GLN A 277 23.87 -25.37 0.88
CA GLN A 277 24.89 -26.33 0.37
C GLN A 277 24.52 -26.90 -1.01
N ASN A 278 23.24 -27.10 -1.28
CA ASN A 278 22.80 -27.80 -2.48
C ASN A 278 22.34 -26.88 -3.61
N TYR A 279 21.80 -25.68 -3.30
CA TYR A 279 21.24 -24.79 -4.32
C TYR A 279 22.07 -23.53 -4.57
N SER A 280 23.16 -23.34 -3.87
CA SER A 280 24.02 -22.14 -3.99
C SER A 280 24.90 -22.12 -5.26
N THR A 281 25.00 -23.21 -5.98
CA THR A 281 25.91 -23.36 -7.15
C THR A 281 25.31 -22.83 -8.46
N GLY A 282 24.06 -22.43 -8.50
CA GLY A 282 23.36 -21.96 -9.70
C GLY A 282 23.01 -20.49 -9.63
N ASN A 283 22.89 -19.86 -10.79
CA ASN A 283 22.49 -18.45 -11.00
C ASN A 283 21.04 -18.16 -10.55
N PHE A 284 20.68 -18.45 -9.29
CA PHE A 284 19.32 -18.35 -8.78
C PHE A 284 18.83 -16.94 -8.54
N TYR A 285 19.74 -15.99 -8.39
CA TYR A 285 19.39 -14.59 -8.16
C TYR A 285 19.66 -13.80 -9.44
N THR A 286 18.66 -13.74 -10.30
CA THR A 286 18.62 -12.77 -11.39
C THR A 286 18.07 -11.44 -10.85
N ASN A 287 18.56 -10.33 -11.41
CA ASN A 287 18.02 -9.00 -11.16
C ASN A 287 16.48 -9.01 -11.29
N GLY A 288 15.77 -8.81 -10.19
CA GLY A 288 14.30 -8.81 -10.16
C GLY A 288 13.69 -9.58 -8.99
N ASP A 289 14.47 -10.32 -8.22
CA ASP A 289 14.00 -10.92 -6.98
C ASP A 289 13.71 -9.84 -5.93
N PRO A 290 12.58 -9.90 -5.19
CA PRO A 290 12.26 -8.95 -4.12
C PRO A 290 13.35 -8.82 -3.05
N GLY A 291 14.22 -9.81 -2.94
CA GLY A 291 15.42 -9.82 -2.10
C GLY A 291 16.56 -8.91 -2.56
N GLY A 292 16.36 -8.07 -3.59
CA GLY A 292 17.26 -6.96 -3.91
C GLY A 292 18.63 -7.36 -4.48
N GLY A 293 18.70 -8.33 -5.37
CA GLY A 293 19.94 -8.66 -6.11
C GLY A 293 21.07 -9.19 -5.25
N ARG A 294 20.75 -9.81 -4.12
CA ARG A 294 21.73 -10.46 -3.26
C ARG A 294 22.23 -11.71 -3.97
N SER A 295 23.46 -11.65 -4.44
CA SER A 295 24.13 -12.80 -5.02
C SER A 295 24.47 -13.78 -3.90
N LEU A 296 23.79 -14.91 -3.84
CA LEU A 296 24.26 -16.09 -3.08
C LEU A 296 25.45 -16.79 -3.76
N ARG A 297 26.09 -16.11 -4.70
CA ARG A 297 27.26 -16.65 -5.40
C ARG A 297 28.35 -16.99 -4.38
N ASN A 298 28.72 -18.25 -4.35
CA ASN A 298 29.87 -18.81 -3.64
C ASN A 298 29.73 -19.04 -2.13
N PHE A 299 28.56 -19.33 -1.63
CA PHE A 299 28.42 -19.71 -0.23
C PHE A 299 28.23 -21.24 -0.09
N PHE A 300 29.31 -21.94 0.08
CA PHE A 300 29.31 -23.25 0.77
C PHE A 300 29.15 -22.95 2.26
N SER A 301 27.98 -22.45 2.68
CA SER A 301 27.77 -22.00 4.04
C SER A 301 26.65 -22.78 4.70
N ASN A 302 26.73 -22.91 6.01
CA ASN A 302 25.65 -23.46 6.82
C ASN A 302 24.60 -22.37 7.03
N GLY A 303 23.68 -22.24 6.08
CA GLY A 303 22.57 -21.29 6.17
C GLY A 303 22.89 -19.86 5.73
N LEU A 304 21.85 -19.16 5.34
CA LEU A 304 21.84 -17.73 5.02
C LEU A 304 20.60 -17.10 5.64
N ALA A 305 20.78 -16.01 6.36
CA ALA A 305 19.70 -15.23 6.93
C ALA A 305 19.69 -13.78 6.42
N TYR A 306 18.49 -13.25 6.28
CA TYR A 306 18.23 -11.84 6.12
C TYR A 306 17.21 -11.38 7.16
N ARG A 307 17.40 -10.17 7.68
CA ARG A 307 16.43 -9.51 8.54
C ARG A 307 16.43 -8.01 8.28
N GLY A 308 15.28 -7.49 7.87
CA GLY A 308 15.03 -6.07 7.73
C GLY A 308 13.95 -5.60 8.72
N TYR A 309 14.14 -4.45 9.33
CA TYR A 309 13.14 -3.81 10.15
C TYR A 309 13.06 -2.34 9.78
N TYR A 310 11.87 -1.87 9.46
CA TYR A 310 11.60 -0.50 9.05
C TYR A 310 10.36 0.01 9.74
N GLN A 311 10.34 1.31 9.99
CA GLN A 311 9.15 2.00 10.41
C GLN A 311 8.88 3.22 9.53
N SER A 312 7.61 3.56 9.45
CA SER A 312 7.11 4.79 8.85
C SER A 312 6.21 5.50 9.83
N SER A 313 6.12 6.82 9.74
CA SER A 313 5.14 7.58 10.51
C SER A 313 4.60 8.74 9.71
N SER A 314 3.35 9.13 10.00
CA SER A 314 2.72 10.34 9.48
C SER A 314 2.07 11.11 10.63
N LYS A 315 2.35 12.40 10.71
CA LYS A 315 1.75 13.34 11.65
C LYS A 315 0.99 14.37 10.82
N THR A 316 -0.29 14.56 11.11
CA THR A 316 -1.14 15.49 10.36
C THR A 316 -1.88 16.41 11.32
N LEU A 317 -1.89 17.69 11.02
CA LEU A 317 -2.76 18.70 11.60
C LEU A 317 -3.62 19.26 10.47
N GLU A 318 -4.94 19.24 10.64
CA GLU A 318 -5.89 19.93 9.76
C GLU A 318 -6.77 20.85 10.61
N SER A 319 -7.01 22.04 10.11
CA SER A 319 -7.78 23.07 10.80
C SER A 319 -8.68 23.78 9.79
N PHE A 320 -9.98 23.89 10.12
CA PHE A 320 -10.99 24.46 9.21
C PHE A 320 -11.86 25.43 9.96
N LEU A 321 -12.01 26.64 9.42
CA LEU A 321 -13.02 27.59 9.85
C LEU A 321 -14.12 27.65 8.80
N THR A 322 -15.31 27.24 9.17
CA THR A 322 -16.48 27.22 8.31
C THR A 322 -17.45 28.34 8.77
N TRP A 323 -17.87 29.15 7.83
CA TRP A 323 -18.98 30.11 8.01
C TRP A 323 -20.13 29.71 7.09
N GLY A 324 -21.37 29.69 7.59
CA GLY A 324 -22.53 29.36 6.79
C GLY A 324 -23.74 30.19 7.17
N LYS A 325 -24.47 30.70 6.17
CA LYS A 325 -25.68 31.51 6.40
C LYS A 325 -26.72 31.26 5.32
N LYS A 326 -27.96 30.95 5.75
CA LYS A 326 -29.14 30.91 4.87
C LYS A 326 -29.86 32.25 4.97
N MET A 327 -30.09 32.90 3.82
CA MET A 327 -30.75 34.19 3.70
C MET A 327 -31.88 34.07 2.67
N GLY A 328 -33.08 33.73 3.15
CA GLY A 328 -34.21 33.45 2.27
C GLY A 328 -33.90 32.28 1.32
N VAL A 329 -33.82 32.56 0.03
CA VAL A 329 -33.55 31.59 -1.03
C VAL A 329 -32.06 31.38 -1.33
N HIS A 330 -31.20 32.11 -0.64
CA HIS A 330 -29.73 32.06 -0.80
C HIS A 330 -29.12 31.32 0.36
N ASN A 331 -28.26 30.35 0.07
CA ASN A 331 -27.46 29.65 1.06
C ASN A 331 -25.99 29.80 0.70
N ILE A 332 -25.19 30.34 1.61
CA ILE A 332 -23.76 30.60 1.41
C ILE A 332 -22.98 29.83 2.47
N LYS A 333 -21.94 29.13 2.05
CA LYS A 333 -20.99 28.46 2.95
C LYS A 333 -19.57 28.74 2.47
N ALA A 334 -18.76 29.34 3.36
CA ALA A 334 -17.34 29.60 3.12
C ALA A 334 -16.50 28.75 4.07
N VAL A 335 -15.39 28.22 3.58
CA VAL A 335 -14.43 27.42 4.36
C VAL A 335 -13.05 27.99 4.13
N LEU A 336 -12.33 28.28 5.20
CA LEU A 336 -10.90 28.57 5.22
C LEU A 336 -10.21 27.39 5.91
N GLY A 337 -9.19 26.81 5.29
CA GLY A 337 -8.52 25.65 5.81
C GLY A 337 -7.00 25.77 5.76
N TYR A 338 -6.37 25.13 6.74
CA TYR A 338 -4.94 24.93 6.84
C TYR A 338 -4.67 23.46 7.11
N SER A 339 -3.66 22.88 6.44
CA SER A 339 -3.16 21.57 6.80
C SER A 339 -1.64 21.51 6.78
N TRP A 340 -1.09 20.73 7.71
CA TRP A 340 0.31 20.38 7.78
C TRP A 340 0.45 18.88 7.93
N GLN A 341 1.40 18.29 7.21
CA GLN A 341 1.72 16.88 7.32
C GLN A 341 3.22 16.67 7.25
N LYS A 342 3.72 15.83 8.14
CA LYS A 342 5.10 15.34 8.14
C LYS A 342 5.08 13.82 8.03
N ASN A 343 5.75 13.29 7.01
CA ASN A 343 5.94 11.85 6.83
C ASN A 343 7.40 11.50 7.03
N THR A 344 7.62 10.38 7.71
CA THR A 344 8.92 9.73 7.85
C THR A 344 8.82 8.33 7.29
N ASN A 345 9.73 7.94 6.40
CA ASN A 345 9.76 6.62 5.79
C ASN A 345 11.14 5.99 5.96
N ASN A 346 11.20 4.66 5.84
CA ASN A 346 12.42 3.87 5.81
C ASN A 346 13.33 4.07 7.05
N ASP A 347 12.74 4.44 8.20
CA ASP A 347 13.47 4.56 9.46
C ASP A 347 13.74 3.16 10.03
N GLY A 348 14.91 2.62 9.72
CA GLY A 348 15.25 1.27 10.11
C GLY A 348 16.55 0.79 9.50
N LEU A 349 16.77 -0.50 9.57
CA LEU A 349 17.97 -1.14 9.01
C LEU A 349 17.67 -2.57 8.56
N GLN A 350 18.55 -3.07 7.72
CA GLN A 350 18.59 -4.49 7.33
C GLN A 350 19.99 -5.05 7.50
N ALA A 351 20.07 -6.35 7.73
CA ALA A 351 21.32 -7.07 7.78
C ALA A 351 21.17 -8.48 7.22
N SER A 352 22.22 -8.99 6.62
CA SER A 352 22.32 -10.38 6.16
C SER A 352 23.50 -11.07 6.83
N GLN A 353 23.41 -12.36 7.07
CA GLN A 353 24.45 -13.16 7.70
C GLN A 353 24.43 -14.58 7.14
N THR A 354 25.59 -15.23 7.15
CA THR A 354 25.78 -16.58 6.62
C THR A 354 26.55 -17.44 7.61
N ASN A 355 26.66 -18.73 7.29
CA ASN A 355 27.48 -19.71 8.00
C ASN A 355 27.12 -19.84 9.49
N PHE A 356 25.88 -20.20 9.73
CA PHE A 356 25.33 -20.40 11.07
C PHE A 356 25.84 -21.68 11.71
N VAL A 357 25.95 -21.69 13.03
CA VAL A 357 26.31 -22.87 13.82
C VAL A 357 25.25 -23.97 13.70
N ASN A 358 24.00 -23.58 13.55
CA ASN A 358 22.84 -24.47 13.39
C ASN A 358 21.66 -23.72 12.76
N ASP A 359 20.62 -24.46 12.34
CA ASP A 359 19.44 -23.94 11.65
C ASP A 359 18.29 -23.52 12.63
N TYR A 360 18.44 -23.68 13.96
CA TYR A 360 17.30 -23.57 14.87
C TYR A 360 16.72 -22.16 15.03
N THR A 361 17.56 -21.14 15.01
CA THR A 361 17.12 -19.76 15.26
C THR A 361 16.76 -19.00 13.99
N GLY A 362 17.17 -19.49 12.82
CA GLY A 362 16.91 -18.87 11.53
C GLY A 362 17.35 -17.42 11.53
N TYR A 363 16.53 -16.53 10.97
CA TYR A 363 16.78 -15.09 10.91
C TYR A 363 16.60 -14.36 12.26
N ASN A 364 16.15 -15.05 13.31
CA ASN A 364 15.91 -14.39 14.61
C ASN A 364 17.20 -14.09 15.38
N ASN A 365 18.30 -14.76 15.10
CA ASN A 365 19.56 -14.52 15.74
C ASN A 365 20.73 -14.49 14.74
N LEU A 366 20.92 -13.33 14.10
CA LEU A 366 22.02 -13.13 13.14
C LEU A 366 23.41 -13.27 13.80
N GLY A 367 23.52 -13.08 15.12
CA GLY A 367 24.78 -13.22 15.84
C GLY A 367 25.37 -14.63 15.89
N LEU A 368 24.60 -15.66 15.53
CA LEU A 368 25.09 -17.05 15.41
C LEU A 368 25.75 -17.35 14.07
N GLY A 369 25.69 -16.43 13.11
CA GLY A 369 26.42 -16.55 11.87
C GLY A 369 27.89 -16.13 12.03
N ASN A 370 28.76 -16.61 11.15
CA ASN A 370 30.17 -16.27 11.17
C ASN A 370 30.40 -15.02 10.32
N TYR A 371 30.77 -13.90 10.97
CA TYR A 371 31.13 -12.64 10.31
C TYR A 371 32.48 -12.67 9.62
N GLN A 372 33.27 -13.70 9.84
CA GLN A 372 34.59 -13.76 9.21
C GLN A 372 34.43 -13.95 7.71
N THR A 373 34.91 -12.97 7.05
CA THR A 373 35.02 -12.76 5.63
C THR A 373 35.56 -13.98 4.90
N VAL A 374 34.68 -14.86 4.45
CA VAL A 374 34.99 -15.61 3.26
C VAL A 374 34.69 -14.66 2.09
N ASN A 375 35.73 -14.13 1.46
CA ASN A 375 35.64 -13.20 0.31
C ASN A 375 35.17 -11.76 0.57
N GLY A 376 35.44 -11.16 1.75
CA GLY A 376 35.27 -9.72 1.93
C GLY A 376 33.85 -9.22 2.12
N PHE A 377 32.88 -10.07 2.39
CA PHE A 377 31.50 -9.65 2.70
C PHE A 377 31.38 -9.31 4.17
N ALA A 378 31.39 -8.02 4.45
CA ALA A 378 30.92 -7.49 5.72
C ALA A 378 29.39 -7.64 5.82
N VAL A 379 28.84 -7.52 7.04
CA VAL A 379 27.41 -7.36 7.25
C VAL A 379 26.91 -6.30 6.28
N ASP A 380 25.94 -6.67 5.42
CA ASP A 380 25.32 -5.70 4.54
C ASP A 380 24.32 -4.86 5.35
N TYR A 381 24.67 -3.61 5.58
CA TYR A 381 23.79 -2.60 6.18
C TYR A 381 23.06 -1.79 5.10
N GLY A 382 22.91 -2.35 3.90
CA GLY A 382 22.23 -1.69 2.79
C GLY A 382 20.76 -1.35 3.09
N GLY A 383 20.23 -0.35 2.42
CA GLY A 383 18.80 -0.05 2.36
C GLY A 383 18.22 0.81 3.49
N ALA A 384 18.99 1.20 4.49
CA ALA A 384 18.52 2.15 5.51
C ALA A 384 18.64 3.59 4.99
N VAL A 385 17.66 4.02 4.21
CA VAL A 385 17.57 5.42 3.73
C VAL A 385 16.42 6.08 4.47
N TYR A 386 16.72 6.80 5.54
CA TYR A 386 15.76 7.65 6.23
C TYR A 386 15.27 8.76 5.30
N GLU A 387 13.96 8.84 5.14
CA GLU A 387 13.31 9.86 4.33
C GLU A 387 12.31 10.66 5.14
N GLU A 388 12.36 11.99 4.99
CA GLU A 388 11.41 12.90 5.59
C GLU A 388 10.80 13.81 4.54
N THR A 389 9.47 13.89 4.51
CA THR A 389 8.73 14.82 3.65
C THR A 389 7.77 15.66 4.46
N ASN A 390 7.69 16.94 4.10
CA ASN A 390 6.78 17.90 4.71
C ASN A 390 5.84 18.47 3.65
N PHE A 391 4.55 18.58 4.02
CA PHE A 391 3.51 19.21 3.21
C PHE A 391 2.78 20.26 4.04
N ILE A 392 2.54 21.42 3.44
CA ILE A 392 1.75 22.50 4.01
C ILE A 392 0.72 22.94 2.97
N SER A 393 -0.49 23.21 3.40
CA SER A 393 -1.54 23.67 2.49
C SER A 393 -2.44 24.70 3.13
N ASP A 394 -2.76 25.72 2.35
CA ASP A 394 -3.78 26.70 2.66
C ASP A 394 -4.88 26.60 1.61
N PHE A 395 -6.16 26.66 1.99
CA PHE A 395 -7.22 26.67 1.00
C PHE A 395 -8.43 27.48 1.43
N PHE A 396 -9.10 28.01 0.42
CA PHE A 396 -10.38 28.67 0.56
C PHE A 396 -11.39 28.01 -0.38
N ARG A 397 -12.62 27.80 0.11
CA ARG A 397 -13.75 27.28 -0.67
C ARG A 397 -15.00 28.09 -0.38
N LEU A 398 -15.72 28.47 -1.42
CA LEU A 398 -17.02 29.13 -1.36
C LEU A 398 -18.04 28.21 -2.05
N ASN A 399 -19.14 27.91 -1.36
CA ASN A 399 -20.31 27.26 -1.93
C ASN A 399 -21.47 28.24 -1.86
N TYR A 400 -22.21 28.35 -2.94
CA TYR A 400 -23.41 29.18 -3.06
C TYR A 400 -24.53 28.34 -3.68
N ASP A 401 -25.70 28.40 -3.07
CA ASP A 401 -26.90 27.71 -3.50
C ASP A 401 -28.04 28.73 -3.61
N TYR A 402 -28.69 28.78 -4.78
CA TYR A 402 -29.83 29.57 -5.07
C TYR A 402 -31.08 28.71 -5.26
N LYS A 403 -32.05 28.81 -4.34
CA LYS A 403 -33.35 28.10 -4.34
C LYS A 403 -33.17 26.54 -4.43
N GLU A 404 -32.05 26.00 -4.04
CA GLU A 404 -31.69 24.58 -4.26
C GLU A 404 -31.71 24.16 -5.74
N ARG A 405 -31.75 25.13 -6.68
CA ARG A 405 -31.79 24.91 -8.12
C ARG A 405 -30.44 25.09 -8.78
N ILE A 406 -29.72 26.14 -8.40
CA ILE A 406 -28.39 26.46 -8.95
C ILE A 406 -27.38 26.40 -7.81
N LEU A 407 -26.40 25.50 -7.96
CA LEU A 407 -25.33 25.34 -7.00
C LEU A 407 -24.01 25.74 -7.65
N VAL A 408 -23.27 26.63 -7.01
CA VAL A 408 -21.97 27.10 -7.48
C VAL A 408 -20.93 26.81 -6.39
N GLN A 409 -19.79 26.29 -6.79
CA GLN A 409 -18.64 26.13 -5.91
C GLN A 409 -17.41 26.73 -6.59
N ALA A 410 -16.60 27.45 -5.81
CA ALA A 410 -15.28 27.91 -6.21
C ALA A 410 -14.30 27.63 -5.09
N SER A 411 -13.09 27.25 -5.42
CA SER A 411 -12.02 27.04 -4.45
C SER A 411 -10.65 27.35 -5.05
N VAL A 412 -9.74 27.73 -4.18
CA VAL A 412 -8.32 27.84 -4.48
C VAL A 412 -7.55 27.16 -3.36
N ARG A 413 -6.55 26.39 -3.73
CA ARG A 413 -5.63 25.72 -2.82
C ARG A 413 -4.20 26.09 -3.17
N ARG A 414 -3.40 26.39 -2.16
CA ARG A 414 -1.97 26.58 -2.25
C ARG A 414 -1.30 25.44 -1.49
N ASP A 415 -0.49 24.63 -2.17
CA ASP A 415 0.23 23.51 -1.59
C ASP A 415 1.74 23.76 -1.66
N GLY A 416 2.45 23.49 -0.56
CA GLY A 416 3.90 23.48 -0.47
C GLY A 416 4.41 22.08 -0.12
N SER A 417 5.51 21.65 -0.76
CA SER A 417 6.11 20.34 -0.50
C SER A 417 7.64 20.41 -0.55
N SER A 418 8.27 19.74 0.42
CA SER A 418 9.73 19.63 0.52
C SER A 418 10.37 18.71 -0.53
N VAL A 419 9.59 17.99 -1.34
CA VAL A 419 10.12 17.09 -2.39
C VAL A 419 10.54 17.86 -3.64
N PHE A 420 10.05 19.08 -3.82
CA PHE A 420 10.35 19.91 -4.98
C PHE A 420 11.60 20.76 -4.79
N GLY A 421 12.08 21.33 -5.90
CA GLY A 421 13.19 22.26 -5.89
C GLY A 421 12.81 23.55 -5.12
N LYS A 422 13.79 24.13 -4.41
CA LYS A 422 13.58 25.33 -3.55
C LYS A 422 12.95 26.53 -4.25
N ASN A 423 13.01 26.58 -5.60
CA ASN A 423 12.40 27.64 -6.40
C ASN A 423 10.93 27.33 -6.73
N LYS A 424 10.46 26.09 -6.54
CA LYS A 424 9.17 25.57 -7.03
C LYS A 424 8.40 24.75 -5.97
N GLU A 425 8.72 24.94 -4.69
CA GLU A 425 8.07 24.21 -3.60
C GLU A 425 6.54 24.44 -3.55
N TRP A 426 6.06 25.60 -4.01
CA TRP A 426 4.66 26.01 -3.92
C TRP A 426 3.93 25.91 -5.25
N GLY A 427 2.73 25.31 -5.23
CA GLY A 427 1.78 25.25 -6.34
C GLY A 427 0.42 25.86 -5.95
N TYR A 428 -0.33 26.36 -6.96
CA TYR A 428 -1.67 26.92 -6.80
C TYR A 428 -2.64 26.15 -7.68
N PHE A 429 -3.75 25.69 -7.09
CA PHE A 429 -4.70 24.78 -7.72
C PHE A 429 -6.13 25.32 -7.59
N PRO A 430 -6.61 26.06 -8.59
CA PRO A 430 -7.98 26.55 -8.63
C PRO A 430 -8.96 25.45 -9.05
N ALA A 431 -10.20 25.52 -8.53
CA ALA A 431 -11.30 24.68 -9.00
C ALA A 431 -12.63 25.43 -8.90
N ALA A 432 -13.51 25.19 -9.87
CA ALA A 432 -14.85 25.73 -9.90
C ALA A 432 -15.84 24.70 -10.45
N SER A 433 -17.08 24.75 -9.96
CA SER A 433 -18.17 23.96 -10.53
C SER A 433 -19.50 24.71 -10.43
N ILE A 434 -20.39 24.42 -11.39
CA ILE A 434 -21.79 24.82 -11.37
C ILE A 434 -22.65 23.59 -11.61
N ALA A 435 -23.75 23.49 -10.85
CA ALA A 435 -24.75 22.47 -11.08
C ALA A 435 -26.13 23.13 -11.14
N TRP A 436 -26.93 22.66 -12.10
CA TRP A 436 -28.32 23.08 -12.29
C TRP A 436 -29.25 21.87 -12.09
N ARG A 437 -30.10 21.95 -11.05
CA ARG A 437 -31.13 20.94 -10.78
C ARG A 437 -32.36 21.25 -11.64
N ILE A 438 -32.37 20.71 -12.85
CA ILE A 438 -33.40 20.94 -13.86
C ILE A 438 -34.75 20.42 -13.35
N SER A 439 -34.74 19.32 -12.57
CA SER A 439 -35.95 18.75 -11.96
C SER A 439 -36.70 19.70 -11.05
N GLU A 440 -36.06 20.75 -10.51
CA GLU A 440 -36.69 21.75 -9.67
C GLU A 440 -37.31 22.92 -10.46
N GLU A 441 -37.18 22.94 -11.79
CA GLU A 441 -37.75 23.96 -12.65
C GLU A 441 -39.22 23.68 -12.96
N ASP A 442 -40.04 24.71 -13.05
CA ASP A 442 -41.50 24.62 -13.20
C ASP A 442 -41.90 23.86 -14.51
N PHE A 443 -41.08 23.94 -15.54
CA PHE A 443 -41.31 23.24 -16.81
C PHE A 443 -41.03 21.73 -16.80
N ILE A 444 -40.26 21.21 -15.81
CA ILE A 444 -39.96 19.78 -15.62
C ILE A 444 -40.68 19.19 -14.43
N LYS A 445 -40.92 20.00 -13.36
CA LYS A 445 -41.45 19.57 -12.06
C LYS A 445 -42.76 18.75 -12.16
N ASN A 446 -43.56 19.00 -13.19
CA ASN A 446 -44.85 18.31 -13.42
C ASN A 446 -44.71 17.03 -14.24
N ILE A 447 -43.50 16.65 -14.68
CA ILE A 447 -43.25 15.44 -15.44
C ILE A 447 -43.04 14.27 -14.48
N SER A 448 -44.10 13.49 -14.26
CA SER A 448 -44.19 12.50 -13.20
C SER A 448 -43.14 11.37 -13.26
N PHE A 449 -42.54 11.12 -14.44
CA PHE A 449 -41.52 10.08 -14.59
C PHE A 449 -40.09 10.58 -14.33
N ILE A 450 -39.86 11.92 -14.25
CA ILE A 450 -38.56 12.53 -13.92
C ILE A 450 -38.58 12.94 -12.44
N ASN A 451 -37.75 12.31 -11.61
CA ASN A 451 -37.68 12.59 -10.18
C ASN A 451 -36.46 13.43 -9.82
N ASP A 452 -35.33 13.17 -10.46
CA ASP A 452 -34.13 14.00 -10.38
C ASP A 452 -33.52 14.17 -11.77
N LEU A 453 -33.11 15.38 -12.08
CA LEU A 453 -32.37 15.70 -13.29
C LEU A 453 -31.45 16.88 -13.00
N LYS A 454 -30.12 16.62 -13.00
CA LYS A 454 -29.13 17.62 -12.63
C LYS A 454 -27.98 17.63 -13.63
N LEU A 455 -27.74 18.78 -14.22
CA LEU A 455 -26.61 19.05 -15.10
C LEU A 455 -25.46 19.63 -14.29
N ARG A 456 -24.23 19.12 -14.48
CA ARG A 456 -23.02 19.57 -13.78
C ARG A 456 -21.95 19.96 -14.79
N LEU A 457 -21.25 21.06 -14.52
CA LEU A 457 -20.05 21.47 -15.24
C LEU A 457 -18.97 21.78 -14.19
N SER A 458 -17.78 21.23 -14.34
CA SER A 458 -16.67 21.49 -13.43
C SER A 458 -15.35 21.62 -14.16
N TYR A 459 -14.49 22.44 -13.59
CA TYR A 459 -13.08 22.59 -13.92
C TYR A 459 -12.28 22.57 -12.62
N GLY A 460 -11.13 21.90 -12.63
CA GLY A 460 -10.24 21.94 -11.49
C GLY A 460 -8.83 21.47 -11.85
N GLU A 461 -7.88 22.08 -11.17
CA GLU A 461 -6.47 21.70 -11.24
C GLU A 461 -6.07 20.99 -9.94
N THR A 462 -5.27 19.94 -10.08
CA THR A 462 -4.66 19.21 -8.96
C THR A 462 -3.17 19.04 -9.21
N GLY A 463 -2.38 19.38 -8.20
CA GLY A 463 -0.95 19.07 -8.19
C GLY A 463 -0.72 17.59 -7.87
N ASN A 464 0.38 17.05 -8.36
CA ASN A 464 0.81 15.70 -8.04
C ASN A 464 2.28 15.72 -7.60
N ALA A 465 2.54 15.16 -6.42
CA ALA A 465 3.88 14.89 -5.88
C ALA A 465 4.11 13.38 -5.65
N PHE A 466 3.14 12.55 -6.09
CA PHE A 466 3.18 11.10 -5.87
C PHE A 466 4.29 10.47 -6.73
N GLY A 467 5.06 9.58 -6.11
CA GLY A 467 6.19 8.93 -6.78
C GLY A 467 7.52 9.67 -6.67
N LEU A 468 7.53 10.89 -6.10
CA LEU A 468 8.77 11.59 -5.78
C LEU A 468 9.24 11.24 -4.36
N GLY A 469 10.52 10.86 -4.26
CA GLY A 469 11.21 10.66 -2.99
C GLY A 469 11.60 12.00 -2.35
N ALA A 470 11.93 11.96 -1.08
CA ALA A 470 12.27 13.14 -0.26
C ALA A 470 13.42 13.98 -0.84
N TYR A 471 14.31 13.37 -1.62
CA TYR A 471 15.57 13.98 -2.05
C TYR A 471 15.71 14.10 -3.58
N ASN A 472 14.62 13.96 -4.35
CA ASN A 472 14.69 13.96 -5.81
C ASN A 472 15.21 15.30 -6.40
N ALA A 473 14.98 16.42 -5.71
CA ALA A 473 15.53 17.72 -6.12
C ALA A 473 16.99 17.93 -5.71
N GLN A 474 17.57 17.05 -4.88
CA GLN A 474 18.87 17.24 -4.28
C GLN A 474 19.95 16.43 -4.99
N ARG A 475 21.20 16.88 -4.87
CA ARG A 475 22.37 16.09 -5.30
C ARG A 475 22.64 14.98 -4.29
N LEU A 476 22.68 13.73 -4.76
CA LEU A 476 23.00 12.58 -3.93
C LEU A 476 24.38 12.01 -4.26
N TYR A 477 25.04 11.48 -3.24
CA TYR A 477 26.33 10.83 -3.33
C TYR A 477 26.29 9.45 -2.72
N ASN A 478 26.91 8.47 -3.40
CA ASN A 478 27.12 7.13 -2.86
C ASN A 478 28.63 6.84 -2.77
N LYS A 479 29.00 5.99 -1.83
CA LYS A 479 30.36 5.45 -1.75
C LYS A 479 30.69 4.71 -3.04
N SER A 480 31.81 5.04 -3.67
CA SER A 480 32.21 4.55 -4.99
C SER A 480 33.54 3.80 -5.00
N GLY A 481 34.01 3.32 -3.85
CA GLY A 481 35.27 2.63 -3.72
C GLY A 481 36.21 3.32 -2.72
N THR A 482 37.51 3.12 -2.90
CA THR A 482 38.55 3.74 -2.08
C THR A 482 39.64 4.33 -2.97
N TYR A 483 40.30 5.37 -2.52
CA TYR A 483 41.53 5.91 -3.11
C TYR A 483 42.64 5.97 -2.09
N TYR A 484 43.86 5.80 -2.56
CA TYR A 484 45.05 5.86 -1.71
C TYR A 484 45.52 7.33 -1.55
N ASN A 485 45.64 7.78 -0.33
CA ASN A 485 46.13 9.12 -0.01
C ASN A 485 47.03 9.07 1.22
N ASN A 486 48.28 9.51 1.10
CA ASN A 486 49.26 9.64 2.17
C ASN A 486 49.37 8.39 3.08
N GLY A 487 49.44 7.21 2.51
CA GLY A 487 49.60 5.96 3.27
C GLY A 487 48.29 5.33 3.76
N VAL A 488 47.14 5.93 3.49
CA VAL A 488 45.80 5.46 3.94
C VAL A 488 44.87 5.29 2.76
N PHE A 489 44.07 4.23 2.76
CA PHE A 489 42.94 4.07 1.84
C PHE A 489 41.73 4.82 2.39
N ALA A 490 41.35 5.90 1.73
CA ALA A 490 40.16 6.70 2.05
C ALA A 490 38.97 6.33 1.17
N ALA A 491 37.76 6.45 1.71
CA ALA A 491 36.54 6.24 0.94
C ALA A 491 36.38 7.32 -0.14
N SER A 492 36.05 6.90 -1.37
CA SER A 492 35.63 7.81 -2.43
C SER A 492 34.11 7.85 -2.55
N PHE A 493 33.59 9.00 -2.96
CA PHE A 493 32.16 9.20 -3.18
C PHE A 493 31.92 9.69 -4.61
N ARG A 494 30.89 9.16 -5.23
CA ARG A 494 30.44 9.55 -6.57
C ARG A 494 29.04 10.12 -6.48
N SER A 495 28.78 11.21 -7.20
CA SER A 495 27.41 11.70 -7.41
C SER A 495 26.60 10.65 -8.16
N THR A 496 25.43 10.32 -7.65
CA THR A 496 24.49 9.35 -8.24
C THR A 496 23.22 10.01 -8.75
N GLN A 497 23.00 11.27 -8.33
CA GLN A 497 21.88 12.11 -8.76
C GLN A 497 22.33 13.56 -8.78
N GLY A 498 21.98 14.29 -9.83
CA GLY A 498 22.19 15.72 -9.95
C GLY A 498 21.13 16.51 -9.19
N SER A 499 21.44 17.78 -8.89
CA SER A 499 20.49 18.69 -8.25
C SER A 499 19.58 19.35 -9.30
N ASN A 500 18.27 19.40 -9.02
CA ASN A 500 17.31 20.17 -9.81
C ASN A 500 16.54 21.15 -8.89
N PRO A 501 17.01 22.41 -8.72
CA PRO A 501 16.33 23.40 -7.89
C PRO A 501 14.99 23.88 -8.49
N ASP A 502 14.71 23.59 -9.75
CA ASP A 502 13.50 23.95 -10.48
C ASP A 502 12.55 22.78 -10.69
N LEU A 503 12.81 21.63 -10.03
CA LEU A 503 11.86 20.50 -9.99
C LEU A 503 10.53 20.98 -9.43
N GLN A 504 9.47 20.85 -10.24
CA GLN A 504 8.18 21.48 -9.98
C GLN A 504 7.02 20.49 -9.97
N TRP A 505 5.86 20.97 -9.55
CA TRP A 505 4.61 20.25 -9.52
C TRP A 505 4.21 19.74 -10.90
N GLU A 506 3.87 18.46 -11.00
CA GLU A 506 3.05 17.94 -12.08
C GLU A 506 1.61 18.42 -11.84
N VAL A 507 0.97 18.98 -12.85
CA VAL A 507 -0.37 19.57 -12.76
C VAL A 507 -1.32 18.83 -13.68
N THR A 508 -2.42 18.34 -13.12
CA THR A 508 -3.51 17.74 -13.89
C THR A 508 -4.72 18.66 -13.86
N ALA A 509 -5.08 19.20 -15.03
CA ALA A 509 -6.33 19.93 -15.25
C ALA A 509 -7.43 18.96 -15.71
N THR A 510 -8.59 19.05 -15.08
CA THR A 510 -9.76 18.22 -15.40
C THR A 510 -10.95 19.11 -15.71
N LYS A 511 -11.57 18.89 -16.87
CA LYS A 511 -12.89 19.44 -17.25
C LYS A 511 -13.90 18.30 -17.22
N ASN A 512 -15.06 18.51 -16.64
CA ASN A 512 -16.11 17.50 -16.59
C ASN A 512 -17.48 18.09 -16.86
N LEU A 513 -18.26 17.43 -17.69
CA LEU A 513 -19.67 17.66 -17.94
C LEU A 513 -20.44 16.40 -17.48
N GLY A 514 -21.28 16.53 -16.47
CA GLY A 514 -22.02 15.44 -15.87
C GLY A 514 -23.54 15.66 -15.93
N LEU A 515 -24.29 14.58 -16.12
CA LEU A 515 -25.74 14.52 -16.04
C LEU A 515 -26.14 13.45 -15.05
N ASP A 516 -26.75 13.85 -13.92
CA ASP A 516 -27.36 12.92 -12.97
C ASP A 516 -28.85 12.81 -13.26
N TYR A 517 -29.41 11.61 -13.20
CA TYR A 517 -30.84 11.37 -13.44
C TYR A 517 -31.44 10.34 -12.49
N GLY A 518 -32.67 10.60 -12.10
CA GLY A 518 -33.55 9.70 -11.35
C GLY A 518 -34.92 9.64 -12.02
N LEU A 519 -35.33 8.45 -12.48
CA LEU A 519 -36.53 8.27 -13.27
C LEU A 519 -37.47 7.24 -12.61
N LEU A 520 -38.77 7.32 -12.93
CA LEU A 520 -39.80 6.33 -12.55
C LEU A 520 -39.87 6.11 -11.02
N LYS A 521 -39.93 7.20 -10.24
CA LYS A 521 -39.88 7.19 -8.76
C LYS A 521 -38.58 6.58 -8.23
N GLU A 522 -37.45 7.00 -8.82
CA GLU A 522 -36.09 6.55 -8.49
C GLU A 522 -35.81 5.06 -8.71
N LYS A 523 -36.66 4.37 -9.49
CA LYS A 523 -36.38 3.00 -9.87
C LYS A 523 -35.20 2.85 -10.82
N ILE A 524 -34.92 3.90 -11.60
CA ILE A 524 -33.77 3.98 -12.49
C ILE A 524 -33.00 5.24 -12.10
N THR A 525 -31.80 5.08 -11.56
CA THR A 525 -30.91 6.19 -11.22
C THR A 525 -29.56 5.97 -11.87
N GLY A 526 -28.88 7.06 -12.24
CA GLY A 526 -27.54 6.96 -12.81
C GLY A 526 -26.91 8.32 -13.06
N SER A 527 -25.65 8.28 -13.49
CA SER A 527 -24.90 9.44 -13.94
C SER A 527 -24.16 9.15 -15.23
N ILE A 528 -24.04 10.17 -16.08
CA ILE A 528 -23.23 10.14 -17.30
C ILE A 528 -22.23 11.29 -17.17
N ASP A 529 -20.95 10.99 -17.27
CA ASP A 529 -19.87 11.97 -17.18
C ASP A 529 -19.00 11.93 -18.44
N LEU A 530 -18.80 13.11 -19.04
CA LEU A 530 -17.84 13.35 -20.11
C LEU A 530 -16.71 14.20 -19.55
N TYR A 531 -15.49 13.70 -19.57
CA TYR A 531 -14.36 14.39 -18.99
C TYR A 531 -13.13 14.43 -19.90
N GLU A 532 -12.38 15.49 -19.77
CA GLU A 532 -11.05 15.68 -20.37
C GLU A 532 -10.04 15.90 -19.24
N LYS A 533 -8.95 15.14 -19.25
CA LYS A 533 -7.83 15.31 -18.32
C LYS A 533 -6.56 15.61 -19.10
N THR A 534 -5.89 16.70 -18.74
CA THR A 534 -4.59 17.08 -19.32
C THR A 534 -3.58 17.21 -18.21
N THR A 535 -2.49 16.45 -18.28
CA THR A 535 -1.37 16.54 -17.34
C THR A 535 -0.21 17.25 -17.99
N THR A 536 0.31 18.25 -17.28
CA THR A 536 1.48 19.07 -17.71
C THR A 536 2.60 18.95 -16.69
N ASN A 537 3.83 19.30 -17.10
CA ASN A 537 5.02 19.23 -16.24
C ASN A 537 5.26 17.84 -15.65
N MET A 538 5.02 16.79 -16.44
CA MET A 538 5.27 15.41 -16.01
C MET A 538 6.72 15.25 -15.57
N VAL A 539 6.89 14.62 -14.39
CA VAL A 539 8.20 14.41 -13.79
C VAL A 539 8.63 12.97 -13.99
N PHE A 540 9.77 12.76 -14.61
CA PHE A 540 10.40 11.46 -14.76
C PHE A 540 11.91 11.59 -14.79
N PRO A 541 12.64 10.55 -14.33
CA PRO A 541 14.09 10.55 -14.34
C PRO A 541 14.61 10.40 -15.77
N PHE A 542 15.73 11.04 -16.07
CA PHE A 542 16.40 10.89 -17.37
C PHE A 542 17.92 10.88 -17.24
N SER A 543 18.56 10.15 -18.14
CA SER A 543 20.01 10.10 -18.21
C SER A 543 20.57 11.30 -18.95
N VAL A 544 21.62 11.87 -18.42
CA VAL A 544 22.35 13.00 -19.03
C VAL A 544 23.81 12.62 -19.27
N ALA A 545 24.47 13.29 -20.19
CA ALA A 545 25.90 13.12 -20.36
C ALA A 545 26.65 13.56 -19.10
N GLN A 546 27.68 12.81 -18.68
CA GLN A 546 28.46 13.14 -17.48
C GLN A 546 29.23 14.47 -17.62
N SER A 547 29.39 14.99 -18.83
CA SER A 547 29.90 16.34 -19.09
C SER A 547 28.91 17.44 -18.69
N ILE A 548 27.59 17.13 -18.63
CA ILE A 548 26.53 18.05 -18.20
C ILE A 548 26.34 17.94 -16.68
N ASP A 549 26.20 16.70 -16.18
CA ASP A 549 26.17 16.42 -14.74
C ASP A 549 26.98 15.15 -14.42
N PRO A 550 27.93 15.20 -13.46
CA PRO A 550 28.79 14.05 -13.12
C PRO A 550 28.03 12.81 -12.64
N SER A 551 26.79 12.95 -12.19
CA SER A 551 25.96 11.81 -11.81
C SER A 551 25.48 11.00 -13.02
N GLY A 552 25.37 11.63 -14.19
CA GLY A 552 24.74 11.06 -15.36
C GLY A 552 23.21 10.91 -15.26
N PHE A 553 22.57 11.51 -14.24
CA PHE A 553 21.17 11.27 -13.89
C PHE A 553 20.52 12.53 -13.27
N LEU A 554 19.36 12.92 -13.76
CA LEU A 554 18.55 14.04 -13.26
C LEU A 554 17.06 13.64 -13.15
N TRP A 555 16.35 14.33 -12.26
CA TRP A 555 14.88 14.33 -12.20
C TRP A 555 14.30 15.58 -12.87
#